data_680033adf8352cbbcfe85f3a955a6fd0
#
_entry.id   680033adf8352cbbcfe85f3a955a6fd0
#
_cell.length_a   1.000
_cell.length_b   1.000
_cell.length_c   1.000
_cell.angle_alpha   90.00
_cell.angle_beta   90.00
_cell.angle_gamma   90.00
#
_symmetry.space_group_name_H-M   'P 1'
#
loop_
_entity.id
_entity.type
_entity.pdbx_description
1 polymer ?
#
loop_
_entity_poly.entity_id
_entity_poly.type
_entity_poly.pdbx_seq_one_letter_code
_entity_poly.pdbx_strand_id
1 'polypeptide(L)'
;MGFRLQATQFLGKKNIFLLSFRTPIPMNAFKENQDVIHRIDPDSSEENSVRFDELVGLLEAGSDKDVKSHLVNFHHSDLANAFGLLHKKLRSRLLEFVKDDLDPDLLFELEDHLRHEITDNLSAQEVAEAITEMDSDEAVQVLEDMDLQDRNEILDQVPEEEREDIEIGLAYPEDSAGRRMQTDLVSVGKDWDVGKTIDYLREEKDLPEEFLDVFVVDTEDKPIGVISLSRILRSPRPTLMREICDETQVIVPAIMVQEEVALLFEKYDLTTAGVVDQAGKLLGMITVDDVMEVAREEFEEDILRLGGVGEETVDDSVWESSTKRFTWLLVNLGTAVLASGVISLFDATLEQMVALAVLMPIVASMGGNAGTQTMTITVRALATKELTTYNAFRTFRKELLVGFLNGCLFAAMTGLITYLWFRDLESSGLLGGIIAGAMVINLVVAGVAGVALPLLLERLKIDPAVASGVFVTTITDVVGFFAFLGLASLVLL
;
A
#
# COMPACT_ATOMS: atom_id res chain seq x y z
N MET A 1 21.74 -7.18 -48.09
CA MET A 1 22.67 -8.08 -47.41
C MET A 1 22.56 -7.74 -45.93
N GLY A 2 21.83 -8.37 -45.07
CA GLY A 2 21.62 -9.77 -44.80
C GLY A 2 22.18 -10.06 -43.45
N PHE A 3 21.35 -9.95 -42.40
CA PHE A 3 21.46 -10.76 -41.18
C PHE A 3 20.05 -10.91 -40.58
N ARG A 4 19.34 -11.87 -41.13
CA ARG A 4 18.30 -12.65 -40.46
C ARG A 4 18.92 -13.98 -40.09
N LEU A 5 18.74 -14.41 -38.86
CA LEU A 5 18.86 -15.76 -38.26
C LEU A 5 19.30 -15.56 -36.80
N GLN A 6 18.71 -16.00 -35.78
CA GLN A 6 17.99 -17.20 -35.38
C GLN A 6 17.46 -16.95 -33.97
N ALA A 7 16.18 -16.95 -33.80
CA ALA A 7 15.55 -17.17 -32.49
C ALA A 7 14.39 -18.13 -32.69
N THR A 8 14.71 -19.37 -32.98
CA THR A 8 13.76 -20.48 -32.99
C THR A 8 14.44 -21.64 -32.29
N GLN A 9 14.09 -21.80 -31.01
CA GLN A 9 14.11 -23.03 -30.24
C GLN A 9 14.15 -22.70 -28.77
N PHE A 10 13.00 -22.57 -28.14
CA PHE A 10 12.70 -22.99 -26.77
C PHE A 10 11.28 -22.47 -26.40
N LEU A 11 10.25 -23.10 -26.99
CA LEU A 11 8.91 -23.08 -26.41
C LEU A 11 8.22 -24.41 -26.76
N GLY A 12 8.33 -25.34 -25.84
CA GLY A 12 7.60 -26.60 -25.83
C GLY A 12 6.12 -26.36 -25.44
N LYS A 13 5.28 -26.78 -26.35
CA LYS A 13 3.90 -27.29 -26.17
C LYS A 13 3.10 -26.73 -24.98
N LYS A 14 2.26 -25.72 -25.26
CA LYS A 14 0.90 -25.64 -24.74
C LYS A 14 -0.02 -25.26 -25.90
N ASN A 15 -0.94 -26.17 -26.21
CA ASN A 15 -1.99 -25.98 -27.21
C ASN A 15 -2.95 -24.86 -26.76
N ILE A 16 -2.83 -23.70 -27.35
CA ILE A 16 -3.89 -22.69 -27.30
C ILE A 16 -4.75 -22.89 -28.56
N PHE A 17 -5.96 -23.33 -28.36
CA PHE A 17 -7.01 -23.40 -29.39
C PHE A 17 -7.38 -21.96 -29.78
N LEU A 18 -6.77 -21.45 -30.83
CA LEU A 18 -7.26 -20.26 -31.52
C LEU A 18 -8.47 -20.65 -32.39
N LEU A 19 -9.67 -20.42 -31.82
CA LEU A 19 -10.90 -20.40 -32.63
C LEU A 19 -10.87 -19.17 -33.55
N SER A 20 -10.59 -19.40 -34.80
CA SER A 20 -10.71 -18.41 -35.87
C SER A 20 -12.19 -18.15 -36.15
N PHE A 21 -12.72 -17.06 -35.60
CA PHE A 21 -13.97 -16.48 -36.11
C PHE A 21 -13.67 -15.52 -37.28
N ARG A 22 -13.76 -16.02 -38.49
CA ARG A 22 -13.86 -15.22 -39.70
C ARG A 22 -15.34 -15.02 -40.03
N THR A 23 -15.93 -13.95 -39.51
CA THR A 23 -17.01 -13.20 -40.19
C THR A 23 -17.01 -11.79 -39.60
N PRO A 24 -16.86 -10.73 -40.40
CA PRO A 24 -17.00 -9.37 -39.89
C PRO A 24 -18.47 -9.14 -39.53
N ILE A 25 -18.77 -8.93 -38.27
CA ILE A 25 -20.06 -8.43 -37.80
C ILE A 25 -20.17 -7.00 -38.33
N PRO A 26 -21.25 -6.62 -39.04
CA PRO A 26 -21.40 -5.26 -39.55
C PRO A 26 -21.51 -4.28 -38.40
N MET A 27 -20.69 -3.24 -38.45
CA MET A 27 -20.53 -2.18 -37.44
C MET A 27 -21.81 -1.38 -37.12
N ASN A 28 -22.91 -1.63 -37.80
CA ASN A 28 -24.17 -0.92 -37.59
C ASN A 28 -25.14 -1.61 -36.60
N ALA A 29 -24.82 -2.81 -36.08
CA ALA A 29 -25.65 -3.48 -35.08
C ALA A 29 -25.39 -3.03 -33.61
N PHE A 30 -24.38 -2.19 -33.38
CA PHE A 30 -23.99 -1.73 -32.07
C PHE A 30 -24.45 -0.31 -31.72
N LYS A 31 -25.25 0.33 -32.54
CA LYS A 31 -25.66 1.73 -32.30
C LYS A 31 -26.96 1.96 -31.53
N GLU A 32 -27.68 0.90 -31.15
CA GLU A 32 -29.01 1.04 -30.53
C GLU A 32 -29.11 0.64 -29.03
N ASN A 33 -28.00 0.31 -28.37
CA ASN A 33 -28.00 0.10 -26.91
C ASN A 33 -26.74 0.76 -26.28
N GLN A 34 -26.66 2.09 -26.33
CA GLN A 34 -25.55 2.84 -25.76
C GLN A 34 -25.78 3.30 -24.31
N ASP A 35 -26.88 2.90 -23.69
CA ASP A 35 -27.27 3.49 -22.40
C ASP A 35 -26.97 2.62 -21.17
N VAL A 36 -26.27 1.50 -21.23
CA VAL A 36 -26.02 0.66 -20.03
C VAL A 36 -24.69 -0.11 -20.01
N ILE A 37 -23.71 0.22 -20.80
CA ILE A 37 -22.38 -0.37 -20.60
C ILE A 37 -21.39 0.79 -20.49
N HIS A 38 -20.96 1.11 -19.27
CA HIS A 38 -19.71 1.83 -19.05
C HIS A 38 -18.60 0.97 -19.67
N ARG A 39 -18.26 1.23 -20.93
CA ARG A 39 -17.07 0.65 -21.53
C ARG A 39 -15.92 1.27 -20.78
N ILE A 40 -15.15 0.45 -20.12
CA ILE A 40 -13.77 0.79 -19.74
C ILE A 40 -13.03 0.95 -21.07
N ASP A 41 -13.06 2.15 -21.63
CA ASP A 41 -12.27 2.53 -22.79
C ASP A 41 -10.87 2.90 -22.26
N PRO A 42 -9.78 2.38 -22.80
CA PRO A 42 -8.44 2.84 -22.46
C PRO A 42 -8.23 4.35 -22.65
N ASP A 43 -9.08 5.01 -23.45
CA ASP A 43 -9.12 6.46 -23.63
C ASP A 43 -10.04 7.19 -22.62
N SER A 44 -10.58 6.48 -21.61
CA SER A 44 -11.46 7.09 -20.59
C SER A 44 -10.79 8.20 -19.76
N SER A 45 -9.46 8.21 -19.67
CA SER A 45 -8.71 9.29 -19.03
C SER A 45 -8.90 10.66 -19.75
N GLU A 46 -9.04 10.67 -21.08
CA GLU A 46 -9.34 11.90 -21.82
C GLU A 46 -10.80 12.31 -21.67
N GLU A 47 -11.76 11.36 -21.67
CA GLU A 47 -13.17 11.65 -21.44
C GLU A 47 -13.43 12.12 -20.00
N ASN A 48 -12.83 11.50 -19.00
CA ASN A 48 -12.96 11.93 -17.61
C ASN A 48 -12.33 13.29 -17.38
N SER A 49 -11.19 13.60 -18.00
CA SER A 49 -10.59 14.94 -17.93
C SER A 49 -11.50 16.00 -18.54
N VAL A 50 -12.18 15.72 -19.66
CA VAL A 50 -13.13 16.63 -20.30
C VAL A 50 -14.37 16.84 -19.41
N ARG A 51 -14.92 15.78 -18.83
CA ARG A 51 -16.05 15.88 -17.88
C ARG A 51 -15.70 16.69 -16.65
N PHE A 52 -14.49 16.49 -16.11
CA PHE A 52 -13.99 17.27 -14.97
C PHE A 52 -13.82 18.75 -15.31
N ASP A 53 -13.21 19.07 -16.46
CA ASP A 53 -13.06 20.47 -16.91
C ASP A 53 -14.41 21.14 -17.15
N GLU A 54 -15.41 20.42 -17.67
CA GLU A 54 -16.79 20.89 -17.80
C GLU A 54 -17.43 21.13 -16.44
N LEU A 55 -17.26 20.23 -15.46
CA LEU A 55 -17.75 20.39 -14.09
C LEU A 55 -17.15 21.64 -13.44
N VAL A 56 -15.83 21.83 -13.55
CA VAL A 56 -15.13 23.02 -13.04
C VAL A 56 -15.72 24.28 -13.66
N GLY A 57 -15.89 24.30 -14.98
CA GLY A 57 -16.47 25.42 -15.71
C GLY A 57 -17.91 25.76 -15.25
N LEU A 58 -18.73 24.73 -15.01
CA LEU A 58 -20.10 24.89 -14.51
C LEU A 58 -20.13 25.40 -13.06
N LEU A 59 -19.26 24.86 -12.21
CA LEU A 59 -19.10 25.32 -10.83
C LEU A 59 -18.64 26.79 -10.77
N GLU A 60 -17.72 27.21 -11.63
CA GLU A 60 -17.26 28.60 -11.72
C GLU A 60 -18.33 29.56 -12.31
N ALA A 61 -19.05 29.11 -13.33
CA ALA A 61 -20.07 29.90 -14.01
C ALA A 61 -21.34 30.18 -13.18
N GLY A 62 -21.60 29.35 -12.16
CA GLY A 62 -22.71 29.55 -11.23
C GLY A 62 -24.09 29.11 -11.71
N SER A 63 -24.16 28.13 -12.62
CA SER A 63 -25.42 27.59 -13.15
C SER A 63 -25.84 26.33 -12.38
N ASP A 64 -26.59 26.48 -11.28
CA ASP A 64 -27.01 25.38 -10.41
C ASP A 64 -27.77 24.26 -11.13
N LYS A 65 -28.62 24.63 -12.11
CA LYS A 65 -29.37 23.62 -12.85
C LYS A 65 -28.50 22.78 -13.77
N ASP A 66 -27.50 23.40 -14.38
CA ASP A 66 -26.58 22.69 -15.29
C ASP A 66 -25.61 21.79 -14.50
N VAL A 67 -25.16 22.24 -13.31
CA VAL A 67 -24.36 21.41 -12.39
C VAL A 67 -25.13 20.15 -12.00
N LYS A 68 -26.37 20.28 -11.47
CA LYS A 68 -27.19 19.12 -11.08
C LYS A 68 -27.43 18.15 -12.24
N SER A 69 -27.68 18.65 -13.44
CA SER A 69 -27.89 17.79 -14.60
C SER A 69 -26.59 17.07 -15.06
N HIS A 70 -25.46 17.67 -14.81
CA HIS A 70 -24.15 17.10 -15.15
C HIS A 70 -23.73 16.01 -14.14
N LEU A 71 -23.98 16.21 -12.85
CA LEU A 71 -23.67 15.27 -11.77
C LEU A 71 -24.42 13.93 -11.88
N VAL A 72 -25.62 13.89 -12.43
CA VAL A 72 -26.40 12.64 -12.65
C VAL A 72 -25.61 11.60 -13.46
N ASN A 73 -24.63 12.00 -14.25
CA ASN A 73 -23.84 11.11 -15.09
C ASN A 73 -22.47 10.72 -14.46
N PHE A 74 -22.18 11.17 -13.26
CA PHE A 74 -20.96 10.79 -12.55
C PHE A 74 -21.21 9.52 -11.75
N HIS A 75 -20.25 8.59 -11.80
CA HIS A 75 -20.15 7.51 -10.83
C HIS A 75 -19.60 8.07 -9.51
N HIS A 76 -19.97 7.49 -8.37
CA HIS A 76 -19.48 7.94 -7.05
C HIS A 76 -17.95 8.02 -7.00
N SER A 77 -17.21 7.02 -7.50
CA SER A 77 -15.75 7.03 -7.55
C SER A 77 -15.17 8.16 -8.42
N ASP A 78 -15.81 8.49 -9.57
CA ASP A 78 -15.38 9.62 -10.40
C ASP A 78 -15.66 10.95 -9.70
N LEU A 79 -16.74 11.02 -8.91
CA LEU A 79 -17.11 12.18 -8.14
C LEU A 79 -16.17 12.37 -6.93
N ALA A 80 -15.78 11.28 -6.25
CA ALA A 80 -14.76 11.32 -5.18
C ALA A 80 -13.43 11.84 -5.71
N ASN A 81 -12.97 11.33 -6.87
CA ASN A 81 -11.79 11.86 -7.56
C ASN A 81 -11.93 13.35 -7.90
N ALA A 82 -13.13 13.79 -8.32
CA ALA A 82 -13.37 15.22 -8.61
C ALA A 82 -13.23 16.07 -7.34
N PHE A 83 -13.71 15.59 -6.18
CA PHE A 83 -13.49 16.26 -4.90
C PHE A 83 -12.00 16.41 -4.58
N GLY A 84 -11.18 15.39 -4.81
CA GLY A 84 -9.73 15.41 -4.61
C GLY A 84 -9.00 16.42 -5.49
N LEU A 85 -9.45 16.60 -6.73
CA LEU A 85 -8.80 17.52 -7.68
C LEU A 85 -9.24 18.98 -7.51
N LEU A 86 -10.39 19.24 -6.85
CA LEU A 86 -10.93 20.58 -6.67
C LEU A 86 -10.28 21.29 -5.48
N HIS A 87 -9.97 22.57 -5.63
CA HIS A 87 -9.56 23.39 -4.49
C HIS A 87 -10.76 23.72 -3.57
N LYS A 88 -10.50 23.92 -2.29
CA LYS A 88 -11.47 24.03 -1.18
C LYS A 88 -12.75 24.81 -1.52
N LYS A 89 -12.66 25.95 -2.21
CA LYS A 89 -13.82 26.78 -2.54
C LYS A 89 -14.80 26.09 -3.51
N LEU A 90 -14.28 25.34 -4.48
CA LEU A 90 -15.12 24.61 -5.43
C LEU A 90 -15.63 23.30 -4.81
N ARG A 91 -14.84 22.66 -3.95
CA ARG A 91 -15.29 21.51 -3.14
C ARG A 91 -16.52 21.88 -2.29
N SER A 92 -16.43 22.94 -1.48
CA SER A 92 -17.55 23.39 -0.66
C SER A 92 -18.79 23.70 -1.50
N ARG A 93 -18.58 24.22 -2.71
CA ARG A 93 -19.69 24.47 -3.62
C ARG A 93 -20.26 23.18 -4.22
N LEU A 94 -19.43 22.21 -4.59
CA LEU A 94 -19.86 20.90 -5.08
C LEU A 94 -20.68 20.18 -4.00
N LEU A 95 -20.22 20.24 -2.75
CA LEU A 95 -20.91 19.66 -1.60
C LEU A 95 -22.35 20.20 -1.44
N GLU A 96 -22.58 21.51 -1.68
CA GLU A 96 -23.94 22.07 -1.62
C GLU A 96 -24.93 21.42 -2.61
N PHE A 97 -24.43 20.75 -3.67
CA PHE A 97 -25.28 20.08 -4.66
C PHE A 97 -25.54 18.61 -4.35
N VAL A 98 -24.63 17.95 -3.61
CA VAL A 98 -24.71 16.51 -3.32
C VAL A 98 -25.20 16.21 -1.91
N LYS A 99 -25.10 17.14 -0.97
CA LYS A 99 -25.43 16.91 0.45
C LYS A 99 -26.87 16.50 0.74
N ASP A 100 -27.85 16.99 -0.07
CA ASP A 100 -29.27 16.69 0.13
C ASP A 100 -29.66 15.26 -0.33
N ASP A 101 -28.81 14.61 -1.10
CA ASP A 101 -28.95 13.26 -1.64
C ASP A 101 -27.53 12.67 -1.73
N LEU A 102 -26.91 12.53 -0.55
CA LEU A 102 -25.52 12.10 -0.43
C LEU A 102 -25.47 10.59 -0.64
N ASP A 103 -24.80 10.18 -1.73
CA ASP A 103 -24.53 8.80 -2.01
C ASP A 103 -23.58 8.23 -0.93
N PRO A 104 -23.96 7.15 -0.20
CA PRO A 104 -23.08 6.52 0.77
C PRO A 104 -21.71 6.13 0.20
N ASP A 105 -21.70 5.52 -0.98
CA ASP A 105 -20.48 5.10 -1.66
C ASP A 105 -19.55 6.28 -1.97
N LEU A 106 -20.10 7.47 -2.22
CA LEU A 106 -19.27 8.67 -2.38
C LEU A 106 -18.49 9.01 -1.11
N LEU A 107 -19.14 8.90 0.06
CA LEU A 107 -18.50 9.23 1.34
C LEU A 107 -17.40 8.23 1.68
N PHE A 108 -17.60 6.97 1.36
CA PHE A 108 -16.62 5.91 1.53
C PHE A 108 -15.40 6.08 0.61
N GLU A 109 -15.61 6.35 -0.67
CA GLU A 109 -14.55 6.49 -1.69
C GLU A 109 -13.68 7.77 -1.53
N LEU A 110 -14.04 8.70 -0.64
CA LEU A 110 -13.24 9.90 -0.37
C LEU A 110 -11.96 9.55 0.41
N GLU A 111 -10.85 10.17 0.05
CA GLU A 111 -9.64 10.16 0.88
C GLU A 111 -9.93 10.71 2.29
N ASP A 112 -9.31 10.17 3.33
CA ASP A 112 -9.61 10.47 4.74
C ASP A 112 -9.68 11.96 5.06
N HIS A 113 -8.71 12.74 4.56
CA HIS A 113 -8.69 14.18 4.80
C HIS A 113 -9.87 14.93 4.14
N LEU A 114 -10.40 14.43 3.01
CA LEU A 114 -11.58 14.97 2.33
C LEU A 114 -12.85 14.52 3.02
N ARG A 115 -12.89 13.27 3.47
CA ARG A 115 -13.99 12.70 4.25
C ARG A 115 -14.22 13.53 5.50
N HIS A 116 -13.17 13.87 6.26
CA HIS A 116 -13.24 14.80 7.39
C HIS A 116 -13.77 16.19 7.00
N GLU A 117 -13.21 16.79 5.93
CA GLU A 117 -13.67 18.11 5.49
C GLU A 117 -15.15 18.12 5.13
N ILE A 118 -15.66 17.04 4.57
CA ILE A 118 -17.06 16.91 4.15
C ILE A 118 -17.95 16.61 5.34
N THR A 119 -17.61 15.66 6.19
CA THR A 119 -18.39 15.30 7.39
C THR A 119 -18.50 16.46 8.38
N ASP A 120 -17.47 17.28 8.55
CA ASP A 120 -17.51 18.51 9.35
C ASP A 120 -18.54 19.54 8.85
N ASN A 121 -18.94 19.46 7.58
CA ASN A 121 -19.93 20.34 6.97
C ASN A 121 -21.35 19.74 6.90
N LEU A 122 -21.52 18.49 7.35
CA LEU A 122 -22.80 17.80 7.44
C LEU A 122 -23.29 17.79 8.90
N SER A 123 -24.59 17.59 9.08
CA SER A 123 -25.14 17.33 10.41
C SER A 123 -24.96 15.86 10.78
N ALA A 124 -24.91 15.56 12.08
CA ALA A 124 -24.83 14.18 12.55
C ALA A 124 -25.95 13.27 12.00
N GLN A 125 -27.12 13.86 11.72
CA GLN A 125 -28.24 13.14 11.10
C GLN A 125 -27.97 12.80 9.64
N GLU A 126 -27.42 13.71 8.84
CA GLU A 126 -27.09 13.46 7.42
C GLU A 126 -26.00 12.37 7.30
N VAL A 127 -25.01 12.39 8.19
CA VAL A 127 -23.97 11.35 8.23
C VAL A 127 -24.56 10.01 8.69
N ALA A 128 -25.43 10.01 9.71
CA ALA A 128 -26.08 8.79 10.21
C ALA A 128 -26.99 8.15 9.15
N GLU A 129 -27.72 8.94 8.36
CA GLU A 129 -28.52 8.46 7.24
C GLU A 129 -27.65 7.77 6.18
N ALA A 130 -26.52 8.36 5.80
CA ALA A 130 -25.58 7.75 4.85
C ALA A 130 -24.97 6.44 5.41
N ILE A 131 -24.50 6.45 6.65
CA ILE A 131 -23.89 5.27 7.30
C ILE A 131 -24.88 4.10 7.43
N THR A 132 -26.16 4.37 7.63
CA THR A 132 -27.18 3.33 7.74
C THR A 132 -27.40 2.55 6.43
N GLU A 133 -27.04 3.14 5.30
CA GLU A 133 -27.15 2.52 3.96
C GLU A 133 -25.84 1.85 3.50
N MET A 134 -24.74 1.99 4.26
CA MET A 134 -23.42 1.40 3.98
C MET A 134 -23.30 -0.02 4.51
N ASP A 135 -22.38 -0.79 3.96
CA ASP A 135 -21.90 -2.02 4.59
C ASP A 135 -21.21 -1.69 5.93
N SER A 136 -21.22 -2.64 6.87
CA SER A 136 -20.78 -2.37 8.26
C SER A 136 -19.29 -1.99 8.37
N ASP A 137 -18.43 -2.52 7.53
CA ASP A 137 -17.00 -2.20 7.44
C ASP A 137 -16.76 -0.80 6.86
N GLU A 138 -17.49 -0.41 5.82
CA GLU A 138 -17.47 0.94 5.26
C GLU A 138 -17.91 1.98 6.30
N ALA A 139 -18.99 1.69 7.02
CA ALA A 139 -19.49 2.54 8.12
C ALA A 139 -18.45 2.68 9.25
N VAL A 140 -17.74 1.60 9.58
CA VAL A 140 -16.64 1.60 10.55
C VAL A 140 -15.50 2.49 10.07
N GLN A 141 -15.10 2.39 8.81
CA GLN A 141 -14.03 3.18 8.23
C GLN A 141 -14.34 4.68 8.18
N VAL A 142 -15.59 5.04 7.86
CA VAL A 142 -16.03 6.45 7.90
C VAL A 142 -15.96 7.02 9.31
N LEU A 143 -16.24 6.21 10.34
CA LEU A 143 -16.31 6.67 11.73
C LEU A 143 -14.98 6.55 12.49
N GLU A 144 -14.04 5.72 12.05
CA GLU A 144 -12.84 5.42 12.84
C GLU A 144 -11.95 6.63 13.08
N ASP A 145 -11.86 7.53 12.12
CA ASP A 145 -11.03 8.74 12.20
C ASP A 145 -11.70 9.93 12.89
N MET A 146 -12.99 9.82 13.22
CA MET A 146 -13.74 10.91 13.86
C MET A 146 -13.43 11.03 15.35
N ASP A 147 -13.50 12.24 15.86
CA ASP A 147 -13.43 12.50 17.29
C ASP A 147 -14.54 11.72 18.03
N LEU A 148 -14.19 11.16 19.23
CA LEU A 148 -15.11 10.34 20.03
C LEU A 148 -16.47 11.01 20.30
N GLN A 149 -16.51 12.34 20.40
CA GLN A 149 -17.76 13.07 20.66
C GLN A 149 -18.66 13.05 19.43
N ASP A 150 -18.12 13.37 18.26
CA ASP A 150 -18.87 13.45 17.01
C ASP A 150 -19.33 12.06 16.56
N ARG A 151 -18.43 11.05 16.70
CA ARG A 151 -18.78 9.63 16.49
C ARG A 151 -19.98 9.19 17.32
N ASN A 152 -19.98 9.49 18.62
CA ASN A 152 -21.09 9.10 19.50
C ASN A 152 -22.39 9.84 19.13
N GLU A 153 -22.31 11.13 18.72
CA GLU A 153 -23.47 11.89 18.30
C GLU A 153 -24.10 11.32 17.03
N ILE A 154 -23.29 10.81 16.11
CA ILE A 154 -23.74 10.14 14.89
C ILE A 154 -24.34 8.77 15.24
N LEU A 155 -23.63 7.92 16.00
CA LEU A 155 -24.09 6.59 16.40
C LEU A 155 -25.39 6.61 17.19
N ASP A 156 -25.66 7.68 17.96
CA ASP A 156 -26.93 7.84 18.68
C ASP A 156 -28.12 8.03 17.73
N GLN A 157 -27.88 8.33 16.45
CA GLN A 157 -28.91 8.55 15.42
C GLN A 157 -29.03 7.37 14.46
N VAL A 158 -28.08 6.42 14.46
CA VAL A 158 -28.11 5.16 13.70
C VAL A 158 -29.08 4.20 14.38
N PRO A 159 -29.91 3.43 13.65
CA PRO A 159 -30.77 2.40 14.22
C PRO A 159 -29.98 1.37 15.02
N GLU A 160 -30.64 0.70 16.00
CA GLU A 160 -29.95 -0.13 17.00
C GLU A 160 -29.23 -1.34 16.38
N GLU A 161 -29.78 -1.92 15.31
CA GLU A 161 -29.24 -3.11 14.64
C GLU A 161 -27.92 -2.79 13.94
N GLU A 162 -27.90 -1.80 13.06
CA GLU A 162 -26.72 -1.36 12.34
C GLU A 162 -25.65 -0.76 13.28
N ARG A 163 -26.09 -0.08 14.34
CA ARG A 163 -25.18 0.45 15.36
C ARG A 163 -24.42 -0.65 16.11
N GLU A 164 -25.08 -1.78 16.46
CA GLU A 164 -24.42 -2.89 17.12
C GLU A 164 -23.29 -3.47 16.25
N ASP A 165 -23.51 -3.62 14.96
CA ASP A 165 -22.53 -4.12 14.00
C ASP A 165 -21.33 -3.19 13.86
N ILE A 166 -21.58 -1.89 13.73
CA ILE A 166 -20.53 -0.86 13.69
C ILE A 166 -19.72 -0.86 15.01
N GLU A 167 -20.39 -0.91 16.18
CA GLU A 167 -19.71 -0.93 17.48
C GLU A 167 -18.84 -2.19 17.63
N ILE A 168 -19.24 -3.32 17.08
CA ILE A 168 -18.44 -4.56 17.04
C ILE A 168 -17.16 -4.33 16.24
N GLY A 169 -17.23 -3.77 15.05
CA GLY A 169 -16.08 -3.44 14.23
C GLY A 169 -15.15 -2.46 14.94
N LEU A 170 -15.69 -1.35 15.46
CA LEU A 170 -14.94 -0.32 16.20
C LEU A 170 -14.26 -0.83 17.49
N ALA A 171 -14.68 -1.97 18.03
CA ALA A 171 -14.06 -2.56 19.23
C ALA A 171 -12.73 -3.29 18.92
N TYR A 172 -12.44 -3.61 17.66
CA TYR A 172 -11.20 -4.24 17.26
C TYR A 172 -10.08 -3.19 17.02
N PRO A 173 -8.79 -3.60 17.07
CA PRO A 173 -7.67 -2.72 16.70
C PRO A 173 -7.81 -2.20 15.26
N GLU A 174 -7.34 -0.98 14.99
CA GLU A 174 -7.45 -0.30 13.70
C GLU A 174 -6.93 -1.14 12.52
N ASP A 175 -5.73 -1.72 12.61
CA ASP A 175 -5.12 -2.53 11.55
C ASP A 175 -5.48 -4.01 11.65
N SER A 176 -6.70 -4.38 12.06
CA SER A 176 -7.06 -5.79 12.26
C SER A 176 -8.17 -6.26 11.32
N ALA A 177 -8.18 -7.57 11.04
CA ALA A 177 -9.23 -8.23 10.29
C ALA A 177 -10.65 -7.96 10.84
N GLY A 178 -10.78 -7.82 12.16
CA GLY A 178 -12.05 -7.52 12.80
C GLY A 178 -12.50 -6.08 12.60
N ARG A 179 -11.59 -5.15 12.30
CA ARG A 179 -11.90 -3.77 11.93
C ARG A 179 -12.40 -3.66 10.49
N ARG A 180 -11.82 -4.45 9.60
CA ARG A 180 -12.12 -4.47 8.16
C ARG A 180 -13.12 -5.55 7.75
N MET A 181 -13.82 -6.19 8.71
CA MET A 181 -14.81 -7.22 8.40
C MET A 181 -16.19 -6.63 8.20
N GLN A 182 -16.87 -7.13 7.21
CA GLN A 182 -18.29 -6.97 6.99
C GLN A 182 -19.06 -7.98 7.85
N THR A 183 -20.04 -7.54 8.64
CA THR A 183 -20.87 -8.42 9.47
C THR A 183 -22.03 -9.03 8.70
N ASP A 184 -22.46 -8.37 7.61
CA ASP A 184 -23.53 -8.81 6.74
C ASP A 184 -23.07 -9.99 5.87
N LEU A 185 -23.37 -11.21 6.32
CA LEU A 185 -22.99 -12.43 5.62
C LEU A 185 -24.13 -13.44 5.58
N VAL A 186 -24.09 -14.30 4.58
CA VAL A 186 -25.05 -15.43 4.48
C VAL A 186 -24.42 -16.70 5.05
N SER A 187 -25.03 -17.23 6.13
CA SER A 187 -24.61 -18.50 6.72
C SER A 187 -25.73 -19.52 6.79
N VAL A 188 -25.40 -20.79 6.60
CA VAL A 188 -26.35 -21.91 6.65
C VAL A 188 -25.76 -23.09 7.41
N GLY A 189 -26.64 -23.86 8.05
CA GLY A 189 -26.21 -25.04 8.80
C GLY A 189 -25.71 -26.17 7.89
N LYS A 190 -24.65 -26.86 8.30
CA LYS A 190 -24.01 -27.96 7.57
C LYS A 190 -24.94 -29.10 7.17
N ASP A 191 -26.04 -29.32 7.93
CA ASP A 191 -27.01 -30.39 7.71
C ASP A 191 -28.23 -29.95 6.86
N TRP A 192 -28.19 -28.71 6.34
CA TRP A 192 -29.17 -28.25 5.36
C TRP A 192 -28.88 -28.90 4.01
N ASP A 193 -29.93 -29.14 3.24
CA ASP A 193 -29.78 -29.50 1.82
C ASP A 193 -29.84 -28.26 0.92
N VAL A 194 -29.36 -28.40 -0.30
CA VAL A 194 -29.36 -27.35 -1.31
C VAL A 194 -30.77 -26.80 -1.55
N GLY A 195 -31.79 -27.64 -1.49
CA GLY A 195 -33.17 -27.25 -1.67
C GLY A 195 -33.64 -26.27 -0.61
N LYS A 196 -33.40 -26.60 0.65
CA LYS A 196 -33.73 -25.75 1.78
C LYS A 196 -32.96 -24.44 1.73
N THR A 197 -31.66 -24.50 1.38
CA THR A 197 -30.83 -23.31 1.25
C THR A 197 -31.36 -22.36 0.17
N ILE A 198 -31.70 -22.88 -1.02
CA ILE A 198 -32.27 -22.04 -2.09
C ILE A 198 -33.62 -21.43 -1.68
N ASP A 199 -34.43 -22.20 -0.96
CA ASP A 199 -35.73 -21.71 -0.52
C ASP A 199 -35.56 -20.61 0.55
N TYR A 200 -34.61 -20.77 1.49
CA TYR A 200 -34.21 -19.76 2.47
C TYR A 200 -33.70 -18.46 1.80
N LEU A 201 -32.76 -18.56 0.87
CA LEU A 201 -32.21 -17.41 0.12
C LEU A 201 -33.26 -16.62 -0.66
N ARG A 202 -34.44 -17.19 -0.90
CA ARG A 202 -35.55 -16.55 -1.63
C ARG A 202 -36.61 -15.95 -0.72
N GLU A 203 -36.77 -16.52 0.46
CA GLU A 203 -37.87 -16.21 1.38
C GLU A 203 -37.41 -15.20 2.45
N GLU A 204 -36.14 -15.30 2.86
CA GLU A 204 -35.55 -14.38 3.84
C GLU A 204 -35.33 -13.01 3.21
N LYS A 205 -35.72 -11.96 3.95
CA LYS A 205 -35.66 -10.58 3.46
C LYS A 205 -34.49 -9.79 4.10
N ASP A 206 -33.99 -10.29 5.21
CA ASP A 206 -32.94 -9.64 5.97
C ASP A 206 -31.54 -10.16 5.54
N LEU A 207 -31.41 -10.63 4.29
CA LEU A 207 -30.14 -11.02 3.68
C LEU A 207 -29.56 -9.86 2.89
N PRO A 208 -28.21 -9.78 2.76
CA PRO A 208 -27.56 -8.81 1.89
C PRO A 208 -28.12 -8.85 0.46
N GLU A 209 -28.28 -7.69 -0.18
CA GLU A 209 -28.81 -7.61 -1.56
C GLU A 209 -27.90 -8.32 -2.55
N GLU A 210 -26.59 -8.21 -2.36
CA GLU A 210 -25.57 -8.86 -3.19
C GLU A 210 -24.67 -9.75 -2.34
N PHE A 211 -24.49 -11.00 -2.72
CA PHE A 211 -23.54 -11.95 -2.12
C PHE A 211 -23.10 -12.99 -3.14
N LEU A 212 -21.85 -13.38 -3.07
CA LEU A 212 -21.24 -14.39 -3.95
C LEU A 212 -21.08 -15.73 -3.26
N ASP A 213 -20.87 -15.74 -1.97
CA ASP A 213 -20.50 -16.89 -1.16
C ASP A 213 -21.47 -17.11 0.00
N VAL A 214 -21.66 -18.37 0.37
CA VAL A 214 -22.48 -18.78 1.51
C VAL A 214 -21.63 -19.59 2.47
N PHE A 215 -21.55 -19.16 3.71
CA PHE A 215 -20.81 -19.86 4.76
C PHE A 215 -21.60 -21.06 5.27
N VAL A 216 -20.90 -22.17 5.47
CA VAL A 216 -21.49 -23.35 6.07
C VAL A 216 -20.96 -23.47 7.50
N VAL A 217 -21.87 -23.44 8.47
CA VAL A 217 -21.51 -23.46 9.89
C VAL A 217 -21.99 -24.72 10.58
N ASP A 218 -21.35 -25.06 11.67
CA ASP A 218 -21.79 -26.14 12.56
C ASP A 218 -22.84 -25.64 13.58
N THR A 219 -23.17 -26.47 14.56
CA THR A 219 -24.16 -26.15 15.62
C THR A 219 -23.65 -25.16 16.66
N GLU A 220 -22.35 -24.79 16.61
CA GLU A 220 -21.71 -23.80 17.48
C GLU A 220 -21.36 -22.52 16.69
N ASP A 221 -21.94 -22.33 15.51
CA ASP A 221 -21.68 -21.24 14.57
C ASP A 221 -20.22 -21.15 14.09
N LYS A 222 -19.49 -22.28 14.13
CA LYS A 222 -18.12 -22.34 13.60
C LYS A 222 -18.14 -22.67 12.12
N PRO A 223 -17.43 -21.91 11.30
CA PRO A 223 -17.38 -22.15 9.86
C PRO A 223 -16.66 -23.46 9.55
N ILE A 224 -17.25 -24.31 8.74
CA ILE A 224 -16.68 -25.57 8.25
C ILE A 224 -16.28 -25.48 6.78
N GLY A 225 -16.75 -24.47 6.08
CA GLY A 225 -16.43 -24.21 4.68
C GLY A 225 -17.31 -23.13 4.08
N VAL A 226 -17.02 -22.81 2.83
CA VAL A 226 -17.77 -21.83 2.04
C VAL A 226 -18.19 -22.47 0.71
N ILE A 227 -19.28 -21.98 0.17
CA ILE A 227 -19.84 -22.44 -1.11
C ILE A 227 -20.23 -21.24 -1.93
N SER A 228 -19.70 -21.12 -3.15
CA SER A 228 -20.17 -20.09 -4.08
C SER A 228 -21.63 -20.31 -4.48
N LEU A 229 -22.39 -19.23 -4.61
CA LEU A 229 -23.77 -19.24 -5.03
C LEU A 229 -23.97 -20.03 -6.35
N SER A 230 -23.01 -19.89 -7.27
CA SER A 230 -23.02 -20.64 -8.54
C SER A 230 -22.97 -22.16 -8.35
N ARG A 231 -22.24 -22.64 -7.33
CA ARG A 231 -22.15 -24.07 -7.01
C ARG A 231 -23.43 -24.58 -6.38
N ILE A 232 -24.06 -23.78 -5.50
CA ILE A 232 -25.39 -24.09 -4.91
C ILE A 232 -26.42 -24.25 -6.01
N LEU A 233 -26.54 -23.29 -6.94
CA LEU A 233 -27.50 -23.30 -8.04
C LEU A 233 -27.31 -24.47 -9.03
N ARG A 234 -26.11 -25.02 -9.15
CA ARG A 234 -25.78 -26.15 -10.04
C ARG A 234 -25.85 -27.50 -9.36
N SER A 235 -26.03 -27.55 -8.04
CA SER A 235 -26.09 -28.79 -7.27
C SER A 235 -27.52 -29.33 -7.17
N PRO A 236 -27.70 -30.68 -7.11
CA PRO A 236 -29.03 -31.28 -6.92
C PRO A 236 -29.62 -30.88 -5.54
N ARG A 237 -30.91 -30.53 -5.53
CA ARG A 237 -31.59 -30.09 -4.31
C ARG A 237 -31.44 -30.97 -3.07
N PRO A 238 -31.40 -32.33 -3.13
CA PRO A 238 -31.26 -33.18 -1.95
C PRO A 238 -29.83 -33.34 -1.42
N THR A 239 -28.83 -32.68 -2.06
CA THR A 239 -27.44 -32.76 -1.64
C THR A 239 -27.23 -31.91 -0.38
N LEU A 240 -26.51 -32.43 0.61
CA LEU A 240 -26.23 -31.69 1.84
C LEU A 240 -25.14 -30.63 1.61
N MET A 241 -25.28 -29.49 2.28
CA MET A 241 -24.32 -28.37 2.17
C MET A 241 -22.91 -28.81 2.52
N ARG A 242 -22.71 -29.61 3.55
CA ARG A 242 -21.38 -30.16 3.93
C ARG A 242 -20.74 -31.05 2.87
N GLU A 243 -21.49 -31.61 1.91
CA GLU A 243 -20.94 -32.47 0.86
C GLU A 243 -20.39 -31.66 -0.33
N ILE A 244 -20.79 -30.40 -0.44
CA ILE A 244 -20.40 -29.52 -1.53
C ILE A 244 -19.60 -28.30 -1.07
N CYS A 245 -19.45 -28.09 0.24
CA CYS A 245 -18.60 -26.99 0.73
C CYS A 245 -17.12 -27.26 0.47
N ASP A 246 -16.34 -26.19 0.36
CA ASP A 246 -14.91 -26.26 0.30
C ASP A 246 -14.36 -26.15 1.74
N GLU A 247 -13.83 -27.25 2.25
CA GLU A 247 -13.24 -27.33 3.58
C GLU A 247 -11.83 -26.70 3.66
N THR A 248 -11.23 -26.37 2.52
CA THR A 248 -9.85 -25.83 2.46
C THR A 248 -9.79 -24.32 2.60
N GLN A 249 -10.93 -23.70 2.83
CA GLN A 249 -10.98 -22.25 2.91
C GLN A 249 -10.20 -21.68 4.10
N VAL A 250 -9.57 -20.55 3.84
CA VAL A 250 -8.83 -19.80 4.86
C VAL A 250 -9.80 -19.09 5.79
N ILE A 251 -9.65 -19.30 7.08
CA ILE A 251 -10.36 -18.61 8.15
C ILE A 251 -9.37 -17.66 8.81
N VAL A 252 -9.83 -16.43 9.05
CA VAL A 252 -9.01 -15.34 9.56
C VAL A 252 -9.44 -15.02 10.99
N PRO A 253 -8.55 -15.08 11.99
CA PRO A 253 -8.84 -14.54 13.32
C PRO A 253 -9.07 -13.03 13.28
N ALA A 254 -10.07 -12.52 13.99
CA ALA A 254 -10.42 -11.09 14.02
C ALA A 254 -9.25 -10.17 14.47
N ILE A 255 -8.30 -10.69 15.24
CA ILE A 255 -7.10 -9.94 15.69
C ILE A 255 -5.91 -10.03 14.71
N MET A 256 -6.06 -10.71 13.57
CA MET A 256 -4.99 -10.78 12.56
C MET A 256 -4.79 -9.41 11.93
N VAL A 257 -3.55 -9.03 11.70
CA VAL A 257 -3.19 -7.74 11.08
C VAL A 257 -3.60 -7.73 9.60
N GLN A 258 -4.10 -6.62 9.12
CA GLN A 258 -4.66 -6.48 7.76
C GLN A 258 -3.67 -6.84 6.65
N GLU A 259 -2.37 -6.52 6.80
CA GLU A 259 -1.33 -6.90 5.83
C GLU A 259 -1.17 -8.43 5.74
N GLU A 260 -1.33 -9.15 6.86
CA GLU A 260 -1.27 -10.62 6.83
C GLU A 260 -2.51 -11.20 6.14
N VAL A 261 -3.68 -10.54 6.29
CA VAL A 261 -4.90 -10.92 5.56
C VAL A 261 -4.69 -10.72 4.06
N ALA A 262 -4.18 -9.57 3.63
CA ALA A 262 -3.90 -9.29 2.23
C ALA A 262 -2.96 -10.34 1.60
N LEU A 263 -1.90 -10.73 2.31
CA LEU A 263 -1.01 -11.79 1.87
C LEU A 263 -1.68 -13.19 1.77
N LEU A 264 -2.69 -13.47 2.61
CA LEU A 264 -3.45 -14.71 2.51
C LEU A 264 -4.35 -14.72 1.27
N PHE A 265 -4.99 -13.58 0.97
CA PHE A 265 -5.82 -13.44 -0.22
C PHE A 265 -4.99 -13.64 -1.50
N GLU A 266 -3.84 -12.97 -1.62
CA GLU A 266 -2.91 -13.15 -2.74
C GLU A 266 -2.42 -14.60 -2.86
N LYS A 267 -2.01 -15.20 -1.74
CA LYS A 267 -1.40 -16.54 -1.74
C LYS A 267 -2.37 -17.66 -2.11
N TYR A 268 -3.64 -17.53 -1.72
CA TYR A 268 -4.65 -18.58 -1.89
C TYR A 268 -5.70 -18.23 -2.93
N ASP A 269 -5.54 -17.11 -3.66
CA ASP A 269 -6.48 -16.60 -4.67
C ASP A 269 -7.92 -16.51 -4.10
N LEU A 270 -8.05 -15.91 -2.89
CA LEU A 270 -9.33 -15.82 -2.19
C LEU A 270 -10.19 -14.70 -2.80
N THR A 271 -11.49 -14.91 -2.84
CA THR A 271 -12.51 -13.88 -3.11
C THR A 271 -13.16 -13.38 -1.82
N THR A 272 -13.25 -14.27 -0.82
CA THR A 272 -13.86 -13.99 0.48
C THR A 272 -13.19 -14.84 1.55
N ALA A 273 -13.03 -14.32 2.76
CA ALA A 273 -12.55 -15.06 3.92
C ALA A 273 -13.46 -14.82 5.13
N GLY A 274 -13.80 -15.90 5.85
CA GLY A 274 -14.56 -15.78 7.08
C GLY A 274 -13.69 -15.33 8.25
N VAL A 275 -14.17 -14.35 9.01
CA VAL A 275 -13.52 -13.83 10.22
C VAL A 275 -14.11 -14.49 11.45
N VAL A 276 -13.27 -14.95 12.37
CA VAL A 276 -13.68 -15.66 13.56
C VAL A 276 -13.13 -15.06 14.85
N ASP A 277 -13.88 -15.25 15.92
CA ASP A 277 -13.46 -14.90 17.26
C ASP A 277 -12.44 -15.91 17.85
N GLN A 278 -12.04 -15.68 19.10
CA GLN A 278 -11.10 -16.58 19.81
C GLN A 278 -11.69 -17.98 20.08
N ALA A 279 -13.02 -18.14 20.06
CA ALA A 279 -13.69 -19.44 20.22
C ALA A 279 -13.84 -20.16 18.86
N GLY A 280 -13.53 -19.51 17.76
CA GLY A 280 -13.68 -19.99 16.39
C GLY A 280 -15.08 -19.80 15.83
N LYS A 281 -15.92 -18.95 16.45
CA LYS A 281 -17.24 -18.60 15.97
C LYS A 281 -17.12 -17.59 14.84
N LEU A 282 -17.92 -17.73 13.79
CA LEU A 282 -17.98 -16.79 12.66
C LEU A 282 -18.57 -15.45 13.14
N LEU A 283 -17.84 -14.38 12.88
CA LEU A 283 -18.22 -13.01 13.21
C LEU A 283 -18.65 -12.22 11.99
N GLY A 284 -17.89 -12.36 10.89
CA GLY A 284 -18.05 -11.60 9.69
C GLY A 284 -17.25 -12.21 8.53
N MET A 285 -17.11 -11.47 7.48
CA MET A 285 -16.27 -11.82 6.33
C MET A 285 -15.45 -10.61 5.88
N ILE A 286 -14.39 -10.87 5.12
CA ILE A 286 -13.64 -9.86 4.38
C ILE A 286 -13.68 -10.26 2.92
N THR A 287 -13.88 -9.31 2.04
CA THR A 287 -13.96 -9.52 0.60
C THR A 287 -12.68 -9.08 -0.10
N VAL A 288 -12.54 -9.42 -1.38
CA VAL A 288 -11.29 -9.14 -2.12
C VAL A 288 -11.14 -7.66 -2.46
N ASP A 289 -12.22 -6.92 -2.62
CA ASP A 289 -12.25 -5.48 -2.86
C ASP A 289 -11.69 -4.71 -1.67
N ASP A 290 -12.13 -5.01 -0.43
CA ASP A 290 -11.59 -4.43 0.79
C ASP A 290 -10.09 -4.73 0.93
N VAL A 291 -9.70 -5.99 0.64
CA VAL A 291 -8.29 -6.38 0.67
C VAL A 291 -7.45 -5.66 -0.38
N MET A 292 -8.02 -5.34 -1.54
CA MET A 292 -7.32 -4.55 -2.56
C MET A 292 -7.10 -3.11 -2.08
N GLU A 293 -8.05 -2.53 -1.35
CA GLU A 293 -7.89 -1.22 -0.73
C GLU A 293 -6.79 -1.24 0.33
N VAL A 294 -6.85 -2.18 1.27
CA VAL A 294 -5.79 -2.39 2.27
C VAL A 294 -4.42 -2.53 1.63
N ALA A 295 -4.30 -3.36 0.57
CA ALA A 295 -3.03 -3.55 -0.11
C ALA A 295 -2.50 -2.26 -0.78
N ARG A 296 -3.38 -1.39 -1.25
CA ARG A 296 -3.04 -0.09 -1.81
C ARG A 296 -2.57 0.87 -0.72
N GLU A 297 -3.31 0.96 0.39
CA GLU A 297 -2.96 1.81 1.54
C GLU A 297 -1.58 1.45 2.11
N GLU A 298 -1.34 0.17 2.38
CA GLU A 298 -0.07 -0.33 2.88
C GLU A 298 1.10 -0.02 1.92
N PHE A 299 0.87 -0.16 0.61
CA PHE A 299 1.90 0.15 -0.39
C PHE A 299 2.21 1.65 -0.45
N GLU A 300 1.21 2.51 -0.35
CA GLU A 300 1.37 3.96 -0.31
C GLU A 300 2.10 4.38 0.98
N GLU A 301 1.73 3.82 2.13
CA GLU A 301 2.38 4.06 3.41
C GLU A 301 3.86 3.63 3.39
N ASP A 302 4.16 2.45 2.87
CA ASP A 302 5.53 1.96 2.71
C ASP A 302 6.40 2.92 1.87
N ILE A 303 5.85 3.46 0.77
CA ILE A 303 6.55 4.45 -0.08
C ILE A 303 6.85 5.72 0.71
N LEU A 304 5.87 6.27 1.43
CA LEU A 304 6.02 7.48 2.22
C LEU A 304 7.05 7.28 3.35
N ARG A 305 6.97 6.17 4.06
CA ARG A 305 7.90 5.80 5.14
C ARG A 305 9.33 5.62 4.63
N LEU A 306 9.53 4.97 3.49
CA LEU A 306 10.85 4.86 2.84
C LEU A 306 11.42 6.23 2.45
N GLY A 307 10.56 7.19 2.09
CA GLY A 307 10.93 8.58 1.84
C GLY A 307 11.26 9.38 3.10
N GLY A 308 10.98 8.84 4.29
CA GLY A 308 11.11 9.54 5.57
C GLY A 308 10.03 10.61 5.74
N VAL A 309 8.88 10.40 5.14
CA VAL A 309 7.67 11.22 5.25
C VAL A 309 6.62 10.37 5.97
N GLY A 310 5.77 10.97 6.78
CA GLY A 310 4.63 10.28 7.39
C GLY A 310 3.40 10.36 6.49
N GLU A 311 2.25 10.29 7.07
CA GLU A 311 0.94 10.45 6.42
C GLU A 311 0.73 11.91 5.95
N GLU A 312 1.48 12.30 4.94
CA GLU A 312 1.41 13.65 4.36
C GLU A 312 0.71 13.59 3.00
N THR A 313 -0.31 14.40 2.82
CA THR A 313 -1.04 14.53 1.57
C THR A 313 -0.63 15.81 0.81
N VAL A 314 -0.97 15.87 -0.48
CA VAL A 314 -0.69 17.06 -1.30
C VAL A 314 -1.50 18.27 -0.85
N ASP A 315 -2.64 18.05 -0.21
CA ASP A 315 -3.58 19.08 0.25
C ASP A 315 -3.29 19.61 1.65
N ASP A 316 -2.34 19.00 2.38
CA ASP A 316 -1.91 19.47 3.69
C ASP A 316 -1.51 20.94 3.68
N SER A 317 -1.86 21.66 4.72
CA SER A 317 -1.42 23.04 4.86
C SER A 317 0.10 23.14 5.00
N VAL A 318 0.69 24.26 4.56
CA VAL A 318 2.16 24.49 4.67
C VAL A 318 2.67 24.28 6.09
N TRP A 319 1.86 24.59 7.10
CA TRP A 319 2.25 24.43 8.50
C TRP A 319 2.24 22.95 8.94
N GLU A 320 1.23 22.20 8.55
CA GLU A 320 1.11 20.77 8.81
C GLU A 320 2.25 19.98 8.14
N SER A 321 2.45 20.16 6.83
CA SER A 321 3.57 19.56 6.10
C SER A 321 4.92 19.90 6.71
N SER A 322 5.10 21.18 7.12
CA SER A 322 6.34 21.61 7.76
C SER A 322 6.57 20.89 9.09
N THR A 323 5.52 20.70 9.91
CA THR A 323 5.63 20.05 11.21
C THR A 323 5.89 18.55 11.11
N LYS A 324 5.17 17.88 10.19
CA LYS A 324 5.35 16.45 9.90
C LYS A 324 6.80 16.16 9.45
N ARG A 325 7.35 16.93 8.51
CA ARG A 325 8.73 16.78 8.02
C ARG A 325 9.79 17.20 9.03
N PHE A 326 9.48 18.17 9.91
CA PHE A 326 10.47 18.74 10.84
C PHE A 326 11.08 17.68 11.75
N THR A 327 10.28 16.76 12.24
CA THR A 327 10.74 15.69 13.14
C THR A 327 11.81 14.82 12.47
N TRP A 328 11.57 14.38 11.24
CA TRP A 328 12.54 13.60 10.47
C TRP A 328 13.78 14.39 10.09
N LEU A 329 13.62 15.65 9.70
CA LEU A 329 14.75 16.54 9.41
C LEU A 329 15.60 16.78 10.66
N LEU A 330 14.99 16.85 11.85
CA LEU A 330 15.72 16.99 13.12
C LEU A 330 16.53 15.74 13.44
N VAL A 331 15.98 14.55 13.22
CA VAL A 331 16.72 13.28 13.37
C VAL A 331 17.88 13.25 12.39
N ASN A 332 17.66 13.60 11.11
CA ASN A 332 18.71 13.69 10.09
C ASN A 332 19.81 14.70 10.48
N LEU A 333 19.46 15.84 11.06
CA LEU A 333 20.43 16.81 11.56
C LEU A 333 21.28 16.20 12.68
N GLY A 334 20.67 15.48 13.61
CA GLY A 334 21.39 14.79 14.69
C GLY A 334 22.40 13.78 14.17
N THR A 335 22.02 12.98 13.16
CA THR A 335 22.91 11.99 12.53
C THR A 335 24.03 12.67 11.72
N ALA A 336 23.75 13.79 11.04
CA ALA A 336 24.77 14.59 10.36
C ALA A 336 25.79 15.20 11.32
N VAL A 337 25.34 15.68 12.49
CA VAL A 337 26.24 16.16 13.55
C VAL A 337 27.14 15.02 14.08
N LEU A 338 26.61 13.80 14.22
CA LEU A 338 27.38 12.63 14.63
C LEU A 338 28.47 12.31 13.59
N ALA A 339 28.12 12.28 12.31
CA ALA A 339 29.09 12.07 11.22
C ALA A 339 30.15 13.18 11.16
N SER A 340 29.77 14.45 11.39
CA SER A 340 30.68 15.58 11.47
C SER A 340 31.64 15.45 12.70
N GLY A 341 31.13 14.90 13.81
CA GLY A 341 31.95 14.57 14.97
C GLY A 341 33.06 13.58 14.67
N VAL A 342 32.80 12.59 13.78
CA VAL A 342 33.84 11.64 13.33
C VAL A 342 34.89 12.37 12.48
N ILE A 343 34.48 13.29 11.61
CA ILE A 343 35.42 14.09 10.81
C ILE A 343 36.36 14.91 11.69
N SER A 344 35.81 15.52 12.75
CA SER A 344 36.62 16.36 13.67
C SER A 344 37.74 15.61 14.40
N LEU A 345 37.63 14.27 14.51
CA LEU A 345 38.72 13.45 15.08
C LEU A 345 39.98 13.45 14.20
N PHE A 346 39.87 13.87 12.94
CA PHE A 346 40.93 13.83 11.93
C PHE A 346 41.35 15.23 11.43
N ASP A 347 41.10 16.29 12.21
CA ASP A 347 41.43 17.68 11.83
C ASP A 347 42.88 17.81 11.36
N ALA A 348 43.85 17.27 12.11
CA ALA A 348 45.27 17.33 11.78
C ALA A 348 45.60 16.66 10.44
N THR A 349 44.87 15.62 10.05
CA THR A 349 45.03 14.93 8.77
C THR A 349 44.46 15.78 7.63
N LEU A 350 43.36 16.44 7.85
CA LEU A 350 42.70 17.31 6.85
C LEU A 350 43.50 18.60 6.62
N GLU A 351 44.11 19.19 7.69
CA GLU A 351 44.98 20.35 7.55
C GLU A 351 46.21 20.07 6.70
N GLN A 352 46.77 18.86 6.76
CA GLN A 352 47.91 18.46 5.95
C GLN A 352 47.55 18.22 4.50
N MET A 353 46.34 17.75 4.20
CA MET A 353 45.91 17.41 2.86
C MET A 353 44.46 17.76 2.55
N VAL A 354 44.23 18.98 2.08
CA VAL A 354 42.89 19.50 1.70
C VAL A 354 42.19 18.65 0.65
N ALA A 355 42.97 17.92 -0.19
CA ALA A 355 42.42 17.01 -1.18
C ALA A 355 41.50 15.92 -0.57
N LEU A 356 41.74 15.54 0.69
CA LEU A 356 40.84 14.60 1.41
C LEU A 356 39.42 15.18 1.56
N ALA A 357 39.31 16.45 1.93
CA ALA A 357 37.99 17.09 2.08
C ALA A 357 37.21 17.13 0.76
N VAL A 358 37.89 17.25 -0.40
CA VAL A 358 37.26 17.22 -1.73
C VAL A 358 36.74 15.84 -2.09
N LEU A 359 37.39 14.78 -1.58
CA LEU A 359 37.02 13.39 -1.89
C LEU A 359 35.97 12.78 -0.92
N MET A 360 35.80 13.35 0.27
CA MET A 360 34.84 12.86 1.28
C MET A 360 33.42 12.68 0.75
N PRO A 361 32.85 13.64 -0.01
CA PRO A 361 31.49 13.49 -0.54
C PRO A 361 31.30 12.26 -1.45
N ILE A 362 32.37 11.84 -2.15
CA ILE A 362 32.31 10.64 -3.02
C ILE A 362 32.12 9.38 -2.16
N VAL A 363 32.88 9.27 -1.08
CA VAL A 363 32.80 8.10 -0.18
C VAL A 363 31.43 8.03 0.51
N ALA A 364 30.95 9.15 1.07
CA ALA A 364 29.65 9.24 1.73
C ALA A 364 28.50 8.91 0.76
N SER A 365 28.43 9.60 -0.37
CA SER A 365 27.37 9.42 -1.38
C SER A 365 27.28 7.97 -1.89
N MET A 366 28.43 7.35 -2.19
CA MET A 366 28.43 5.97 -2.69
C MET A 366 28.00 4.95 -1.65
N GLY A 367 28.40 5.15 -0.37
CA GLY A 367 27.97 4.31 0.74
C GLY A 367 26.46 4.44 0.99
N GLY A 368 25.96 5.66 1.09
CA GLY A 368 24.54 5.93 1.33
C GLY A 368 23.66 5.34 0.22
N ASN A 369 24.00 5.59 -1.04
CA ASN A 369 23.24 5.03 -2.17
C ASN A 369 23.24 3.50 -2.20
N ALA A 370 24.38 2.84 -1.99
CA ALA A 370 24.47 1.40 -1.97
C ALA A 370 23.68 0.81 -0.79
N GLY A 371 23.76 1.45 0.38
CA GLY A 371 23.01 1.04 1.57
C GLY A 371 21.50 1.15 1.35
N THR A 372 21.03 2.27 0.79
CA THR A 372 19.61 2.48 0.48
C THR A 372 19.10 1.45 -0.53
N GLN A 373 19.88 1.14 -1.59
CA GLN A 373 19.49 0.10 -2.56
C GLN A 373 19.30 -1.28 -1.91
N THR A 374 20.24 -1.70 -1.04
CA THR A 374 20.14 -2.97 -0.33
C THR A 374 18.98 -2.97 0.66
N MET A 375 18.79 -1.85 1.37
CA MET A 375 17.70 -1.67 2.32
C MET A 375 16.33 -1.78 1.65
N THR A 376 16.10 -1.07 0.55
CA THR A 376 14.82 -1.12 -0.19
C THR A 376 14.47 -2.54 -0.63
N ILE A 377 15.47 -3.30 -1.14
CA ILE A 377 15.24 -4.72 -1.49
C ILE A 377 14.92 -5.55 -0.25
N THR A 378 15.56 -5.26 0.88
CA THR A 378 15.38 -6.02 2.15
C THR A 378 14.01 -5.71 2.75
N VAL A 379 13.59 -4.44 2.83
CA VAL A 379 12.28 -4.02 3.35
C VAL A 379 11.17 -4.65 2.52
N ARG A 380 11.23 -4.52 1.19
CA ARG A 380 10.28 -5.19 0.31
C ARG A 380 10.20 -6.69 0.55
N ALA A 381 11.35 -7.37 0.66
CA ALA A 381 11.38 -8.82 0.87
C ALA A 381 10.85 -9.24 2.26
N LEU A 382 10.87 -8.34 3.26
CA LEU A 382 10.22 -8.54 4.55
C LEU A 382 8.70 -8.34 4.43
N ALA A 383 8.25 -7.28 3.80
CA ALA A 383 6.84 -6.99 3.57
C ALA A 383 6.15 -8.14 2.81
N THR A 384 6.77 -8.65 1.73
CA THR A 384 6.25 -9.79 0.95
C THR A 384 6.51 -11.17 1.57
N LYS A 385 7.05 -11.23 2.80
CA LYS A 385 7.45 -12.48 3.48
C LYS A 385 8.41 -13.38 2.65
N GLU A 386 9.05 -12.84 1.62
CA GLU A 386 10.13 -13.51 0.88
C GLU A 386 11.38 -13.70 1.75
N LEU A 387 11.66 -12.72 2.63
CA LEU A 387 12.73 -12.77 3.61
C LEU A 387 12.17 -13.15 4.99
N THR A 388 12.69 -14.23 5.52
CA THR A 388 12.34 -14.76 6.84
C THR A 388 13.60 -15.03 7.64
N THR A 389 13.47 -15.24 8.95
CA THR A 389 14.59 -15.65 9.81
C THR A 389 15.33 -16.88 9.29
N TYR A 390 14.66 -17.72 8.49
CA TYR A 390 15.20 -18.96 7.94
C TYR A 390 16.21 -18.73 6.80
N ASN A 391 15.96 -17.74 5.94
CA ASN A 391 16.80 -17.41 4.79
C ASN A 391 17.64 -16.14 4.97
N ALA A 392 17.49 -15.43 6.08
CA ALA A 392 18.17 -14.17 6.38
C ALA A 392 19.71 -14.28 6.22
N PHE A 393 20.33 -15.37 6.70
CA PHE A 393 21.77 -15.57 6.56
C PHE A 393 22.23 -15.72 5.11
N ARG A 394 21.41 -16.32 4.26
CA ARG A 394 21.70 -16.45 2.82
C ARG A 394 21.67 -15.08 2.13
N THR A 395 20.67 -14.28 2.46
CA THR A 395 20.54 -12.88 1.95
C THR A 395 21.71 -12.03 2.42
N PHE A 396 22.05 -12.09 3.71
CA PHE A 396 23.19 -11.40 4.28
C PHE A 396 24.51 -11.73 3.55
N ARG A 397 24.80 -13.02 3.30
CA ARG A 397 25.98 -13.42 2.54
C ARG A 397 25.97 -12.92 1.10
N LYS A 398 24.80 -12.93 0.47
CA LYS A 398 24.65 -12.43 -0.90
C LYS A 398 24.98 -10.94 -0.94
N GLU A 399 24.39 -10.13 -0.08
CA GLU A 399 24.59 -8.68 -0.07
C GLU A 399 26.01 -8.30 0.37
N LEU A 400 26.63 -9.03 1.27
CA LEU A 400 28.06 -8.86 1.59
C LEU A 400 28.95 -9.07 0.36
N LEU A 401 28.68 -10.10 -0.44
CA LEU A 401 29.43 -10.37 -1.69
C LEU A 401 29.15 -9.31 -2.75
N VAL A 402 27.93 -8.85 -2.89
CA VAL A 402 27.55 -7.76 -3.79
C VAL A 402 28.27 -6.48 -3.39
N GLY A 403 28.24 -6.12 -2.11
CA GLY A 403 28.96 -4.96 -1.57
C GLY A 403 30.46 -5.05 -1.81
N PHE A 404 31.06 -6.24 -1.62
CA PHE A 404 32.49 -6.45 -1.90
C PHE A 404 32.84 -6.33 -3.39
N LEU A 405 32.06 -6.93 -4.29
CA LEU A 405 32.29 -6.87 -5.73
C LEU A 405 32.14 -5.43 -6.25
N ASN A 406 31.04 -4.78 -5.89
CA ASN A 406 30.85 -3.37 -6.24
C ASN A 406 31.93 -2.49 -5.59
N GLY A 407 32.30 -2.79 -4.33
CA GLY A 407 33.40 -2.12 -3.64
C GLY A 407 34.71 -2.19 -4.44
N CYS A 408 35.10 -3.34 -4.93
CA CYS A 408 36.31 -3.50 -5.76
C CYS A 408 36.22 -2.74 -7.10
N LEU A 409 35.06 -2.80 -7.77
CA LEU A 409 34.84 -2.09 -9.03
C LEU A 409 34.91 -0.57 -8.85
N PHE A 410 34.19 -0.03 -7.89
CA PHE A 410 34.20 1.39 -7.59
C PHE A 410 35.53 1.86 -6.98
N ALA A 411 36.21 1.03 -6.21
CA ALA A 411 37.55 1.30 -5.74
C ALA A 411 38.55 1.52 -6.90
N ALA A 412 38.53 0.64 -7.91
CA ALA A 412 39.37 0.80 -9.09
C ALA A 412 39.04 2.08 -9.87
N MET A 413 37.74 2.39 -10.04
CA MET A 413 37.30 3.59 -10.74
C MET A 413 37.65 4.87 -9.98
N THR A 414 37.32 4.95 -8.69
CA THR A 414 37.57 6.16 -7.88
C THR A 414 39.05 6.36 -7.62
N GLY A 415 39.80 5.27 -7.39
CA GLY A 415 41.24 5.33 -7.26
C GLY A 415 41.94 5.89 -8.53
N LEU A 416 41.50 5.42 -9.72
CA LEU A 416 42.02 5.93 -11.02
C LEU A 416 41.61 7.40 -11.23
N ILE A 417 40.35 7.74 -10.97
CA ILE A 417 39.86 9.12 -11.09
C ILE A 417 40.67 10.04 -10.17
N THR A 418 40.87 9.64 -8.91
CA THR A 418 41.66 10.42 -7.95
C THR A 418 43.11 10.58 -8.38
N TYR A 419 43.74 9.49 -8.85
CA TYR A 419 45.09 9.55 -9.37
C TYR A 419 45.24 10.55 -10.55
N LEU A 420 44.29 10.54 -11.47
CA LEU A 420 44.31 11.45 -12.64
C LEU A 420 43.96 12.89 -12.26
N TRP A 421 43.05 13.09 -11.32
CA TRP A 421 42.60 14.41 -10.87
C TRP A 421 43.69 15.15 -10.11
N PHE A 422 44.42 14.43 -9.27
CA PHE A 422 45.49 14.98 -8.41
C PHE A 422 46.87 14.61 -8.91
N ARG A 423 47.05 14.35 -10.20
CA ARG A 423 48.33 13.92 -10.81
C ARG A 423 49.53 14.83 -10.50
N ASP A 424 49.26 16.12 -10.22
CA ASP A 424 50.30 17.11 -9.89
C ASP A 424 50.80 17.02 -8.45
N LEU A 425 50.16 16.19 -7.61
CA LEU A 425 50.60 15.86 -6.26
C LEU A 425 51.51 14.63 -6.29
N GLU A 426 52.67 14.71 -5.61
CA GLU A 426 53.59 13.56 -5.49
C GLU A 426 52.92 12.35 -4.81
N SER A 427 51.92 12.59 -3.95
CA SER A 427 51.16 11.57 -3.21
C SER A 427 49.89 11.09 -3.95
N SER A 428 49.66 11.46 -5.21
CA SER A 428 48.44 11.12 -5.95
C SER A 428 48.13 9.61 -6.00
N GLY A 429 49.15 8.76 -6.13
CA GLY A 429 48.99 7.32 -6.08
C GLY A 429 48.56 6.77 -4.72
N LEU A 430 49.12 7.34 -3.64
CA LEU A 430 48.73 7.00 -2.27
C LEU A 430 47.28 7.43 -1.99
N LEU A 431 46.91 8.63 -2.38
CA LEU A 431 45.56 9.15 -2.24
C LEU A 431 44.53 8.31 -3.00
N GLY A 432 44.87 7.88 -4.24
CA GLY A 432 44.06 6.94 -4.99
C GLY A 432 43.89 5.58 -4.31
N GLY A 433 44.94 5.06 -3.65
CA GLY A 433 44.90 3.83 -2.88
C GLY A 433 44.05 3.95 -1.59
N ILE A 434 44.12 5.08 -0.91
CA ILE A 434 43.35 5.38 0.29
C ILE A 434 41.85 5.39 -0.01
N ILE A 435 41.43 6.16 -1.03
CA ILE A 435 40.01 6.22 -1.40
C ILE A 435 39.51 4.86 -1.91
N ALA A 436 40.34 4.13 -2.64
CA ALA A 436 40.01 2.79 -3.10
C ALA A 436 39.74 1.82 -1.93
N GLY A 437 40.62 1.82 -0.92
CA GLY A 437 40.44 1.01 0.28
C GLY A 437 39.20 1.42 1.10
N ALA A 438 38.99 2.71 1.29
CA ALA A 438 37.81 3.24 1.95
C ALA A 438 36.53 2.87 1.22
N MET A 439 36.51 2.91 -0.11
CA MET A 439 35.37 2.55 -0.94
C MET A 439 34.96 1.09 -0.76
N VAL A 440 35.92 0.16 -0.75
CA VAL A 440 35.64 -1.26 -0.49
C VAL A 440 35.00 -1.45 0.90
N ILE A 441 35.60 -0.84 1.92
CA ILE A 441 35.10 -0.95 3.29
C ILE A 441 33.68 -0.39 3.36
N ASN A 442 33.46 0.80 2.83
CA ASN A 442 32.17 1.49 2.93
C ASN A 442 31.05 0.74 2.17
N LEU A 443 31.30 0.22 0.97
CA LEU A 443 30.30 -0.52 0.21
C LEU A 443 29.99 -1.89 0.82
N VAL A 444 30.95 -2.54 1.44
CA VAL A 444 30.71 -3.78 2.22
C VAL A 444 29.82 -3.47 3.42
N VAL A 445 30.12 -2.40 4.18
CA VAL A 445 29.32 -1.98 5.33
C VAL A 445 27.91 -1.56 4.88
N ALA A 446 27.79 -0.87 3.78
CA ALA A 446 26.49 -0.50 3.19
C ALA A 446 25.61 -1.72 2.91
N GLY A 447 26.14 -2.76 2.27
CA GLY A 447 25.42 -4.00 2.02
C GLY A 447 25.04 -4.75 3.31
N VAL A 448 25.94 -4.77 4.29
CA VAL A 448 25.67 -5.38 5.61
C VAL A 448 24.60 -4.62 6.37
N ALA A 449 24.73 -3.28 6.47
CA ALA A 449 23.80 -2.43 7.20
C ALA A 449 22.40 -2.45 6.58
N GLY A 450 22.32 -2.42 5.22
CA GLY A 450 21.06 -2.46 4.48
C GLY A 450 20.25 -3.76 4.68
N VAL A 451 20.89 -4.86 5.11
CA VAL A 451 20.18 -6.09 5.51
C VAL A 451 19.98 -6.17 7.02
N ALA A 452 21.02 -5.85 7.79
CA ALA A 452 21.00 -6.10 9.21
C ALA A 452 20.04 -5.17 9.95
N LEU A 453 19.92 -3.92 9.50
CA LEU A 453 19.09 -2.93 10.17
C LEU A 453 17.58 -3.23 10.02
N PRO A 454 17.02 -3.46 8.83
CA PRO A 454 15.61 -3.84 8.70
C PRO A 454 15.27 -5.11 9.50
N LEU A 455 16.11 -6.15 9.44
CA LEU A 455 15.93 -7.37 10.23
C LEU A 455 15.98 -7.12 11.75
N LEU A 456 16.76 -6.17 12.19
CA LEU A 456 16.82 -5.79 13.62
C LEU A 456 15.53 -5.07 14.02
N LEU A 457 15.03 -4.15 13.20
CA LEU A 457 13.80 -3.41 13.45
C LEU A 457 12.59 -4.35 13.50
N GLU A 458 12.48 -5.28 12.54
CA GLU A 458 11.44 -6.33 12.53
C GLU A 458 11.45 -7.15 13.84
N ARG A 459 12.65 -7.55 14.32
CA ARG A 459 12.77 -8.26 15.61
C ARG A 459 12.35 -7.44 16.81
N LEU A 460 12.52 -6.14 16.74
CA LEU A 460 12.10 -5.19 17.78
C LEU A 460 10.61 -4.82 17.67
N LYS A 461 9.91 -5.38 16.65
CA LYS A 461 8.53 -5.03 16.31
C LYS A 461 8.36 -3.54 15.97
N ILE A 462 9.36 -2.98 15.34
CA ILE A 462 9.36 -1.64 14.77
C ILE A 462 9.31 -1.84 13.25
N ASP A 463 8.45 -1.10 12.58
CA ASP A 463 8.36 -1.15 11.13
C ASP A 463 9.72 -0.86 10.48
N PRO A 464 10.22 -1.79 9.64
CA PRO A 464 11.50 -1.63 8.96
C PRO A 464 11.55 -0.44 7.98
N ALA A 465 10.42 -0.02 7.41
CA ALA A 465 10.36 1.09 6.46
C ALA A 465 10.62 2.44 7.14
N VAL A 466 10.10 2.64 8.35
CA VAL A 466 10.13 3.92 9.06
C VAL A 466 11.55 4.45 9.32
N ALA A 467 12.45 3.62 9.82
CA ALA A 467 13.72 4.13 10.37
C ALA A 467 14.94 3.78 9.53
N SER A 468 14.79 2.90 8.54
CA SER A 468 15.94 2.28 7.88
C SER A 468 16.83 3.26 7.10
N GLY A 469 16.24 4.20 6.37
CA GLY A 469 16.98 5.11 5.48
C GLY A 469 18.00 5.99 6.21
N VAL A 470 17.56 6.68 7.24
CA VAL A 470 18.41 7.60 8.03
C VAL A 470 19.52 6.85 8.76
N PHE A 471 19.21 5.70 9.34
CA PHE A 471 20.21 4.91 10.07
C PHE A 471 21.23 4.26 9.14
N VAL A 472 20.81 3.75 7.98
CA VAL A 472 21.74 3.17 7.00
C VAL A 472 22.71 4.22 6.48
N THR A 473 22.22 5.42 6.11
CA THR A 473 23.09 6.52 5.65
C THR A 473 24.02 6.99 6.77
N THR A 474 23.54 7.06 8.00
CA THR A 474 24.37 7.40 9.16
C THR A 474 25.52 6.40 9.36
N ILE A 475 25.21 5.10 9.31
CA ILE A 475 26.25 4.05 9.47
C ILE A 475 27.28 4.15 8.35
N THR A 476 26.85 4.35 7.12
CA THR A 476 27.76 4.45 5.97
C THR A 476 28.59 5.73 5.99
N ASP A 477 28.05 6.85 6.45
CA ASP A 477 28.80 8.11 6.61
C ASP A 477 29.84 7.99 7.72
N VAL A 478 29.45 7.53 8.90
CA VAL A 478 30.35 7.35 10.06
C VAL A 478 31.50 6.40 9.69
N VAL A 479 31.17 5.22 9.18
CA VAL A 479 32.19 4.22 8.83
C VAL A 479 33.00 4.66 7.60
N GLY A 480 32.35 5.26 6.60
CA GLY A 480 33.01 5.76 5.39
C GLY A 480 34.03 6.85 5.72
N PHE A 481 33.67 7.86 6.51
CA PHE A 481 34.61 8.92 6.95
C PHE A 481 35.70 8.35 7.85
N PHE A 482 35.33 7.50 8.81
CA PHE A 482 36.33 6.89 9.69
C PHE A 482 37.34 6.03 8.92
N ALA A 483 36.87 5.21 7.97
CA ALA A 483 37.75 4.39 7.14
C ALA A 483 38.63 5.24 6.22
N PHE A 484 38.05 6.25 5.55
CA PHE A 484 38.77 7.10 4.61
C PHE A 484 39.83 7.96 5.31
N LEU A 485 39.43 8.70 6.35
CA LEU A 485 40.33 9.58 7.09
C LEU A 485 41.30 8.78 7.96
N GLY A 486 40.86 7.65 8.51
CA GLY A 486 41.70 6.76 9.30
C GLY A 486 42.83 6.13 8.43
N LEU A 487 42.49 5.63 7.22
CA LEU A 487 43.51 5.16 6.28
C LEU A 487 44.45 6.30 5.85
N ALA A 488 43.90 7.49 5.63
CA ALA A 488 44.70 8.66 5.28
C ALA A 488 45.68 9.02 6.42
N SER A 489 45.21 9.03 7.67
CA SER A 489 46.04 9.31 8.84
C SER A 489 47.15 8.27 8.99
N LEU A 490 46.87 6.97 8.77
CA LEU A 490 47.86 5.90 8.90
C LEU A 490 48.95 5.90 7.82
N VAL A 491 48.63 6.43 6.62
CA VAL A 491 49.51 6.35 5.46
C VAL A 491 50.24 7.68 5.20
N LEU A 492 49.65 8.82 5.59
CA LEU A 492 50.16 10.15 5.30
C LEU A 492 50.85 10.80 6.52
N LEU A 493 50.50 10.38 7.73
CA LEU A 493 51.11 10.80 9.02
C LEU A 493 52.07 9.74 9.52
#